data_335f854cedfd441cabd16f13804b2edf
#
_entry.id   335f854cedfd441cabd16f13804b2edf
#
_cell.length_a   1.000
_cell.length_b   1.000
_cell.length_c   1.000
_cell.angle_alpha   90.00
_cell.angle_beta   90.00
_cell.angle_gamma   90.00
#
_symmetry.space_group_name_H-M   'P 1'
#
loop_
_entity.id
_entity.type
_entity.pdbx_description
1 polymer ?
#
loop_
_entity_poly.entity_id
_entity_poly.type
_entity_poly.pdbx_seq_one_letter_code
_entity_poly.pdbx_strand_id
1 'polypeptide(L)'
;MVSRRQGNANPRVPALPQQGDDGAHGIYYHASFYDLQAASHITMLPNSTEFVSQELTDVLIHGADDYWLINCSNIKPYAFLLDLIARCWRDGTVDAVQQSIAYTVAYYGLLHRSDVAQCLTDYAQFTVPYGPNEDDRAGDQFYNHVPRMLISQFVKDRTSPADDLRWLFDVPTLAEQSTHCAEIFQKAAENYAVYLRQCEKTAAELAEERFL
;
A
#
# COMPACT_ATOMS: atom_id res chain seq x y z
N MET A 1 -3.12 -14.86 8.99
CA MET A 1 -3.13 -13.42 9.30
C MET A 1 -1.71 -12.92 9.11
N VAL A 2 -1.38 -12.46 7.91
CA VAL A 2 -0.12 -11.76 7.66
C VAL A 2 -0.31 -10.33 8.16
N SER A 3 -0.40 -10.16 9.50
CA SER A 3 -0.37 -8.86 10.14
C SER A 3 1.09 -8.56 10.43
N ARG A 4 1.75 -7.80 9.55
CA ARG A 4 3.02 -7.18 9.90
C ARG A 4 2.74 -6.13 10.96
N ARG A 5 3.10 -6.43 12.21
CA ARG A 5 3.14 -5.41 13.26
C ARG A 5 4.23 -4.41 12.91
N GLN A 6 3.82 -3.17 12.75
CA GLN A 6 4.72 -2.03 12.70
C GLN A 6 5.59 -2.01 13.97
N GLY A 7 6.89 -1.89 13.80
CA GLY A 7 7.84 -1.50 14.83
C GLY A 7 8.23 -2.57 15.83
N ASN A 8 9.19 -3.37 15.46
CA ASN A 8 10.40 -3.74 16.24
C ASN A 8 11.21 -4.73 15.42
N ALA A 9 12.53 -4.61 15.43
CA ALA A 9 13.49 -5.53 14.80
C ALA A 9 13.51 -6.90 15.49
N ASN A 10 12.35 -7.54 15.57
CA ASN A 10 12.27 -8.94 15.94
C ASN A 10 12.23 -9.76 14.64
N PRO A 11 13.03 -10.84 14.55
CA PRO A 11 13.00 -11.69 13.37
C PRO A 11 11.54 -12.08 13.10
N ARG A 12 11.08 -11.83 11.89
CA ARG A 12 9.73 -12.12 11.44
C ARG A 12 9.41 -13.57 11.79
N VAL A 13 8.54 -13.80 12.74
CA VAL A 13 7.98 -15.13 12.96
C VAL A 13 7.18 -15.43 11.71
N PRO A 14 7.50 -16.46 10.93
CA PRO A 14 6.75 -16.80 9.74
C PRO A 14 5.29 -17.02 10.16
N ALA A 15 4.40 -16.17 9.69
CA ALA A 15 2.96 -16.35 9.88
C ALA A 15 2.39 -17.40 8.90
N LEU A 16 3.24 -17.95 8.06
CA LEU A 16 2.93 -18.96 7.06
C LEU A 16 3.11 -20.37 7.63
N PRO A 17 2.37 -21.37 7.13
CA PRO A 17 2.53 -22.76 7.51
C PRO A 17 3.96 -23.25 7.37
N GLN A 18 4.36 -24.15 8.24
CA GLN A 18 5.67 -24.81 8.09
C GLN A 18 5.59 -25.88 6.99
N GLN A 19 6.69 -26.09 6.29
CA GLN A 19 6.76 -27.13 5.27
C GLN A 19 6.49 -28.50 5.92
N GLY A 20 5.47 -29.22 5.42
CA GLY A 20 5.03 -30.50 5.95
C GLY A 20 3.89 -30.42 6.95
N ASP A 21 3.27 -29.26 7.14
CA ASP A 21 2.00 -29.12 7.85
C ASP A 21 0.86 -29.59 6.93
N ASP A 22 0.19 -30.69 7.33
CA ASP A 22 -0.87 -31.34 6.52
C ASP A 22 -2.27 -30.69 6.73
N GLY A 23 -2.35 -29.57 7.45
CA GLY A 23 -3.60 -28.82 7.67
C GLY A 23 -4.05 -28.05 6.43
N ALA A 24 -5.36 -27.78 6.35
CA ALA A 24 -5.90 -26.83 5.39
C ALA A 24 -5.53 -25.39 5.80
N HIS A 25 -4.79 -24.69 4.98
CA HIS A 25 -4.30 -23.36 5.28
C HIS A 25 -4.74 -22.34 4.24
N GLY A 26 -5.11 -21.18 4.74
CA GLY A 26 -5.41 -20.02 3.91
C GLY A 26 -4.85 -18.76 4.52
N ILE A 27 -5.07 -17.63 3.86
CA ILE A 27 -4.63 -16.33 4.32
C ILE A 27 -5.78 -15.36 4.50
N TYR A 28 -5.54 -14.37 5.35
CA TYR A 28 -6.29 -13.13 5.42
C TYR A 28 -5.37 -11.99 4.99
N TYR A 29 -5.59 -11.45 3.79
CA TYR A 29 -4.76 -10.43 3.19
C TYR A 29 -5.51 -9.10 3.09
N HIS A 30 -4.83 -8.00 3.42
CA HIS A 30 -5.38 -6.67 3.35
C HIS A 30 -4.91 -5.96 2.08
N ALA A 31 -5.74 -5.92 1.06
CA ALA A 31 -5.57 -4.98 -0.06
C ALA A 31 -5.83 -3.55 0.40
N SER A 32 -6.90 -3.37 1.20
CA SER A 32 -7.18 -2.20 2.03
C SER A 32 -8.16 -2.59 3.11
N PHE A 33 -8.31 -1.78 4.15
CA PHE A 33 -9.37 -1.99 5.12
C PHE A 33 -9.86 -0.68 5.72
N TYR A 34 -11.11 -0.70 6.19
CA TYR A 34 -11.65 0.36 7.01
C TYR A 34 -11.08 0.21 8.41
N ASP A 35 -10.36 1.19 8.91
CA ASP A 35 -9.87 1.18 10.26
C ASP A 35 -10.90 1.76 11.25
N LEU A 36 -10.77 1.36 12.53
CA LEU A 36 -11.65 1.84 13.60
C LEU A 36 -11.49 3.34 13.89
N GLN A 37 -10.52 3.98 13.27
CA GLN A 37 -10.26 5.42 13.39
C GLN A 37 -10.98 6.21 12.30
N ALA A 38 -11.88 5.57 11.56
CA ALA A 38 -12.69 6.14 10.48
C ALA A 38 -11.86 6.64 9.28
N ALA A 39 -10.71 6.04 9.01
CA ALA A 39 -9.98 6.24 7.77
C ALA A 39 -10.47 5.24 6.74
N SER A 40 -11.23 5.70 5.75
CA SER A 40 -11.55 4.93 4.56
C SER A 40 -10.45 5.10 3.53
N HIS A 41 -9.78 4.02 3.16
CA HIS A 41 -8.75 4.08 2.14
C HIS A 41 -9.37 4.40 0.78
N ILE A 42 -8.98 5.51 0.20
CA ILE A 42 -9.49 6.02 -1.08
C ILE A 42 -8.40 6.08 -2.17
N THR A 43 -7.15 5.82 -1.80
CA THR A 43 -6.01 5.74 -2.71
C THR A 43 -5.60 4.29 -2.93
N MET A 44 -4.67 4.05 -3.85
CA MET A 44 -4.09 2.73 -4.06
C MET A 44 -3.21 2.31 -2.87
N LEU A 45 -2.89 1.02 -2.77
CA LEU A 45 -1.93 0.51 -1.81
C LEU A 45 -0.55 1.16 -2.06
N PRO A 46 0.16 1.62 -1.02
CA PRO A 46 1.44 2.30 -1.19
C PRO A 46 2.61 1.38 -1.57
N ASN A 47 2.39 0.08 -1.62
CA ASN A 47 3.38 -0.93 -1.98
C ASN A 47 3.38 -1.21 -3.49
N SER A 48 4.52 -1.66 -4.01
CA SER A 48 4.62 -2.03 -5.43
C SER A 48 3.84 -3.31 -5.75
N THR A 49 3.46 -3.45 -7.00
CA THR A 49 2.83 -4.69 -7.51
C THR A 49 3.77 -5.89 -7.43
N GLU A 50 5.07 -5.66 -7.62
CA GLU A 50 6.13 -6.66 -7.48
C GLU A 50 6.19 -7.18 -6.04
N PHE A 51 6.17 -6.28 -5.07
CA PHE A 51 6.16 -6.63 -3.65
C PHE A 51 4.94 -7.49 -3.29
N VAL A 52 3.75 -7.08 -3.73
CA VAL A 52 2.52 -7.84 -3.49
C VAL A 52 2.55 -9.21 -4.17
N SER A 53 3.01 -9.27 -5.42
CA SER A 53 3.17 -10.53 -6.14
C SER A 53 4.15 -11.48 -5.44
N GLN A 54 5.27 -10.96 -4.93
CA GLN A 54 6.24 -11.76 -4.20
C GLN A 54 5.67 -12.29 -2.89
N GLU A 55 4.98 -11.47 -2.11
CA GLU A 55 4.34 -11.92 -0.87
C GLU A 55 3.33 -13.05 -1.10
N LEU A 56 2.51 -12.93 -2.16
CA LEU A 56 1.52 -13.94 -2.48
C LEU A 56 2.14 -15.20 -3.08
N THR A 57 3.26 -15.08 -3.79
CA THR A 57 4.05 -16.23 -4.23
C THR A 57 4.60 -16.99 -3.03
N ASP A 58 5.13 -16.29 -2.03
CA ASP A 58 5.61 -16.92 -0.79
C ASP A 58 4.49 -17.66 -0.04
N VAL A 59 3.28 -17.10 -0.04
CA VAL A 59 2.08 -17.75 0.53
C VAL A 59 1.81 -19.10 -0.14
N LEU A 60 1.84 -19.14 -1.48
CA LEU A 60 1.62 -20.37 -2.26
C LEU A 60 2.73 -21.41 -2.07
N ILE A 61 3.99 -20.96 -2.03
CA ILE A 61 5.15 -21.84 -1.79
C ILE A 61 5.04 -22.54 -0.42
N HIS A 62 4.43 -21.89 0.58
CA HIS A 62 4.22 -22.45 1.90
C HIS A 62 2.90 -23.25 2.05
N GLY A 63 2.17 -23.46 0.96
CA GLY A 63 0.96 -24.28 0.95
C GLY A 63 -0.24 -23.63 1.64
N ALA A 64 -0.31 -22.30 1.72
CA ALA A 64 -1.49 -21.59 2.21
C ALA A 64 -2.41 -21.21 1.05
N ASP A 65 -2.92 -22.24 0.35
CA ASP A 65 -3.64 -22.15 -0.91
C ASP A 65 -5.09 -22.70 -0.88
N ASP A 66 -5.58 -23.16 0.28
CA ASP A 66 -6.94 -23.67 0.38
C ASP A 66 -8.00 -22.57 0.23
N TYR A 67 -7.74 -21.38 0.79
CA TYR A 67 -8.61 -20.21 0.61
C TYR A 67 -7.85 -18.91 0.88
N TRP A 68 -8.25 -17.85 0.18
CA TRP A 68 -7.76 -16.49 0.46
C TRP A 68 -8.93 -15.57 0.79
N LEU A 69 -8.86 -14.95 1.96
CA LEU A 69 -9.82 -13.91 2.37
C LEU A 69 -9.16 -12.54 2.16
N ILE A 70 -9.65 -11.80 1.17
CA ILE A 70 -9.12 -10.50 0.81
C ILE A 70 -9.99 -9.40 1.40
N ASN A 71 -9.43 -8.65 2.33
CA ASN A 71 -10.09 -7.47 2.89
C ASN A 71 -9.84 -6.26 2.00
N CYS A 72 -10.92 -5.62 1.55
CA CYS A 72 -10.89 -4.44 0.71
C CYS A 72 -12.04 -3.50 1.07
N SER A 73 -11.75 -2.29 1.56
CA SER A 73 -12.78 -1.34 1.98
C SER A 73 -13.49 -0.68 0.79
N ASN A 74 -12.73 -0.17 -0.18
CA ASN A 74 -13.24 0.46 -1.40
C ASN A 74 -12.70 -0.28 -2.63
N ILE A 75 -13.57 -0.96 -3.37
CA ILE A 75 -13.14 -1.80 -4.49
C ILE A 75 -12.54 -0.97 -5.64
N LYS A 76 -13.13 0.20 -5.93
CA LYS A 76 -12.79 0.98 -7.12
C LYS A 76 -11.31 1.38 -7.22
N PRO A 77 -10.69 1.98 -6.20
CA PRO A 77 -9.26 2.32 -6.25
C PRO A 77 -8.34 1.09 -6.21
N TYR A 78 -8.85 -0.07 -5.81
CA TYR A 78 -8.07 -1.30 -5.67
C TYR A 78 -8.34 -2.34 -6.78
N ALA A 79 -9.19 -2.04 -7.76
CA ALA A 79 -9.53 -2.99 -8.82
C ALA A 79 -8.31 -3.56 -9.55
N PHE A 80 -7.31 -2.74 -9.80
CA PHE A 80 -6.03 -3.15 -10.40
C PHE A 80 -5.27 -4.16 -9.50
N LEU A 81 -5.18 -3.87 -8.21
CA LEU A 81 -4.52 -4.76 -7.24
C LEU A 81 -5.32 -6.06 -7.03
N LEU A 82 -6.64 -5.99 -7.00
CA LEU A 82 -7.50 -7.17 -6.89
C LEU A 82 -7.38 -8.10 -8.10
N ASP A 83 -7.18 -7.55 -9.32
CA ASP A 83 -6.87 -8.35 -10.51
C ASP A 83 -5.52 -9.07 -10.37
N LEU A 84 -4.49 -8.39 -9.86
CA LEU A 84 -3.20 -9.01 -9.55
C LEU A 84 -3.35 -10.16 -8.56
N ILE A 85 -4.03 -9.93 -7.43
CA ILE A 85 -4.26 -10.95 -6.39
C ILE A 85 -5.02 -12.15 -6.96
N ALA A 86 -6.07 -11.91 -7.75
CA ALA A 86 -6.84 -12.98 -8.38
C ALA A 86 -6.02 -13.81 -9.38
N ARG A 87 -5.09 -13.18 -10.08
CA ARG A 87 -4.15 -13.89 -10.98
C ARG A 87 -3.12 -14.69 -10.19
N CYS A 88 -2.55 -14.14 -9.13
CA CYS A 88 -1.67 -14.89 -8.24
C CYS A 88 -2.36 -16.15 -7.70
N TRP A 89 -3.61 -16.02 -7.25
CA TRP A 89 -4.40 -17.15 -6.78
C TRP A 89 -4.60 -18.23 -7.84
N ARG A 90 -4.97 -17.83 -9.07
CA ARG A 90 -5.32 -18.76 -10.15
C ARG A 90 -4.11 -19.37 -10.85
N ASP A 91 -3.12 -18.54 -11.12
CA ASP A 91 -2.03 -18.85 -12.05
C ASP A 91 -0.68 -19.08 -11.32
N GLY A 92 -0.61 -18.83 -10.02
CA GLY A 92 0.62 -18.87 -9.23
C GLY A 92 1.42 -17.58 -9.31
N THR A 93 2.72 -17.67 -9.59
CA THR A 93 3.58 -16.49 -9.73
C THR A 93 3.17 -15.65 -10.93
N VAL A 94 3.00 -14.36 -10.73
CA VAL A 94 2.57 -13.40 -11.75
C VAL A 94 3.68 -12.37 -12.00
N ASP A 95 4.03 -12.17 -13.27
CA ASP A 95 4.86 -11.04 -13.70
C ASP A 95 4.03 -9.75 -13.60
N ALA A 96 4.38 -8.88 -12.67
CA ALA A 96 3.64 -7.66 -12.37
C ALA A 96 3.60 -6.69 -13.57
N VAL A 97 4.66 -6.64 -14.39
CA VAL A 97 4.71 -5.79 -15.57
C VAL A 97 3.74 -6.31 -16.65
N GLN A 98 3.76 -7.61 -16.91
CA GLN A 98 2.84 -8.20 -17.88
C GLN A 98 1.38 -8.10 -17.41
N GLN A 99 1.13 -8.29 -16.12
CA GLN A 99 -0.20 -8.13 -15.54
C GLN A 99 -0.73 -6.71 -15.71
N SER A 100 0.10 -5.68 -15.43
CA SER A 100 -0.30 -4.28 -15.58
C SER A 100 -0.70 -3.93 -17.02
N ILE A 101 0.06 -4.39 -17.99
CA ILE A 101 -0.27 -4.21 -19.41
C ILE A 101 -1.56 -4.96 -19.79
N ALA A 102 -1.70 -6.22 -19.35
CA ALA A 102 -2.90 -7.01 -19.64
C ALA A 102 -4.16 -6.41 -19.02
N TYR A 103 -4.08 -5.92 -17.77
CA TYR A 103 -5.15 -5.19 -17.11
C TYR A 103 -5.53 -3.94 -17.91
N THR A 104 -4.54 -3.15 -18.29
CA THR A 104 -4.77 -1.91 -19.04
C THR A 104 -5.43 -2.17 -20.38
N VAL A 105 -4.97 -3.18 -21.12
CA VAL A 105 -5.60 -3.57 -22.40
C VAL A 105 -7.06 -3.98 -22.21
N ALA A 106 -7.36 -4.73 -21.16
CA ALA A 106 -8.71 -5.21 -20.90
C ALA A 106 -9.70 -4.10 -20.51
N TYR A 107 -9.25 -3.08 -19.78
CA TYR A 107 -10.14 -2.06 -19.23
C TYR A 107 -10.06 -0.70 -19.93
N TYR A 108 -8.94 -0.38 -20.58
CA TYR A 108 -8.68 0.91 -21.24
C TYR A 108 -8.41 0.79 -22.74
N GLY A 109 -8.18 -0.40 -23.26
CA GLY A 109 -7.89 -0.65 -24.67
C GLY A 109 -6.40 -0.70 -25.00
N LEU A 110 -6.07 -0.79 -26.29
CA LEU A 110 -4.71 -0.96 -26.76
C LEU A 110 -3.90 0.34 -26.80
N LEU A 111 -4.58 1.44 -27.09
CA LEU A 111 -3.96 2.76 -27.14
C LEU A 111 -3.59 3.22 -25.72
N HIS A 112 -2.45 3.89 -25.58
CA HIS A 112 -1.94 4.37 -24.29
C HIS A 112 -1.79 3.32 -23.19
N ARG A 113 -1.82 2.01 -23.54
CA ARG A 113 -1.71 0.94 -22.55
C ARG A 113 -0.47 1.04 -21.66
N SER A 114 0.65 1.50 -22.21
CA SER A 114 1.89 1.68 -21.46
C SER A 114 1.79 2.84 -20.47
N ASP A 115 1.21 3.96 -20.91
CA ASP A 115 1.11 5.17 -20.07
C ASP A 115 0.13 4.95 -18.92
N VAL A 116 -1.00 4.27 -19.19
CA VAL A 116 -1.97 3.90 -18.14
C VAL A 116 -1.38 2.87 -17.18
N ALA A 117 -0.70 1.83 -17.70
CA ALA A 117 -0.03 0.83 -16.87
C ALA A 117 1.01 1.51 -15.97
N GLN A 118 1.78 2.44 -16.50
CA GLN A 118 2.75 3.22 -15.75
C GLN A 118 2.09 4.06 -14.66
N CYS A 119 0.98 4.74 -14.94
CA CYS A 119 0.23 5.46 -13.90
C CYS A 119 -0.23 4.54 -12.76
N LEU A 120 -0.63 3.31 -13.06
CA LEU A 120 -1.07 2.35 -12.05
C LEU A 120 0.10 1.79 -11.22
N THR A 121 1.25 1.54 -11.83
CA THR A 121 2.42 0.96 -11.16
C THR A 121 3.29 1.99 -10.46
N ASP A 122 3.40 3.19 -11.00
CA ASP A 122 4.26 4.25 -10.45
C ASP A 122 3.77 4.80 -9.12
N TYR A 123 2.48 4.64 -8.78
CA TYR A 123 1.93 5.15 -7.52
C TYR A 123 2.82 4.82 -6.32
N ALA A 124 3.29 3.58 -6.23
CA ALA A 124 4.16 3.13 -5.15
C ALA A 124 5.50 3.91 -5.08
N GLN A 125 6.02 4.38 -6.20
CA GLN A 125 7.29 5.11 -6.26
C GLN A 125 7.17 6.52 -5.68
N PHE A 126 5.97 7.11 -5.74
CA PHE A 126 5.68 8.45 -5.21
C PHE A 126 5.28 8.45 -3.74
N THR A 127 5.03 7.29 -3.15
CA THR A 127 4.78 7.16 -1.71
C THR A 127 6.08 7.39 -0.92
N VAL A 128 5.97 7.97 0.26
CA VAL A 128 7.14 8.26 1.09
C VAL A 128 7.46 7.06 1.97
N PRO A 129 8.69 6.51 1.90
CA PRO A 129 9.13 5.51 2.86
C PRO A 129 9.39 6.17 4.22
N TYR A 130 8.99 5.52 5.32
CA TYR A 130 9.26 5.96 6.69
C TYR A 130 10.12 4.97 7.47
N GLY A 131 10.52 3.87 6.86
CA GLY A 131 11.37 2.84 7.45
C GLY A 131 12.20 2.10 6.41
N PRO A 132 12.95 1.09 6.82
CA PRO A 132 13.90 0.38 5.97
C PRO A 132 13.27 -0.71 5.10
N ASN A 133 12.04 -1.10 5.38
CA ASN A 133 11.37 -2.19 4.67
C ASN A 133 10.54 -1.66 3.51
N GLU A 134 10.27 -2.50 2.53
CA GLU A 134 9.46 -2.13 1.37
C GLU A 134 8.02 -1.77 1.71
N ASP A 135 7.48 -2.36 2.77
CA ASP A 135 6.14 -2.09 3.30
C ASP A 135 6.06 -0.89 4.27
N ASP A 136 7.20 -0.29 4.62
CA ASP A 136 7.26 0.92 5.45
C ASP A 136 6.99 2.19 4.60
N ARG A 137 5.81 2.27 3.99
CA ARG A 137 5.41 3.37 3.10
C ARG A 137 4.17 4.08 3.58
N ALA A 138 4.18 5.40 3.46
CA ALA A 138 3.08 6.25 3.86
C ALA A 138 1.91 6.14 2.88
N GLY A 139 0.80 5.59 3.35
CA GLY A 139 -0.50 5.55 2.68
C GLY A 139 -1.54 6.34 3.46
N ASP A 140 -2.82 6.20 3.09
CA ASP A 140 -3.94 6.94 3.68
C ASP A 140 -3.97 6.87 5.21
N GLN A 141 -3.74 5.69 5.76
CA GLN A 141 -3.76 5.49 7.21
C GLN A 141 -2.64 6.27 7.90
N PHE A 142 -1.44 6.31 7.33
CA PHE A 142 -0.32 7.06 7.88
C PHE A 142 -0.64 8.55 8.00
N TYR A 143 -1.18 9.14 6.92
CA TYR A 143 -1.52 10.57 6.88
C TYR A 143 -2.70 10.95 7.78
N ASN A 144 -3.52 9.98 8.20
CA ASN A 144 -4.58 10.16 9.18
C ASN A 144 -4.10 9.94 10.62
N HIS A 145 -3.42 8.82 10.85
CA HIS A 145 -3.08 8.36 12.20
C HIS A 145 -2.03 9.26 12.86
N VAL A 146 -0.94 9.56 12.16
CA VAL A 146 0.18 10.32 12.74
C VAL A 146 -0.24 11.71 13.23
N PRO A 147 -0.92 12.56 12.43
CA PRO A 147 -1.39 13.85 12.91
C PRO A 147 -2.36 13.76 14.07
N ARG A 148 -3.25 12.77 14.08
CA ARG A 148 -4.20 12.58 15.17
C ARG A 148 -3.50 12.26 16.49
N MET A 149 -2.44 11.45 16.47
CA MET A 149 -1.64 11.17 17.66
C MET A 149 -0.91 12.42 18.15
N LEU A 150 -0.32 13.21 17.27
CA LEU A 150 0.33 14.48 17.63
C LEU A 150 -0.67 15.48 18.22
N ILE A 151 -1.85 15.63 17.61
CA ILE A 151 -2.92 16.52 18.12
C ILE A 151 -3.42 16.03 19.48
N SER A 152 -3.67 14.74 19.62
CA SER A 152 -4.11 14.14 20.88
C SER A 152 -3.10 14.39 22.00
N GLN A 153 -1.82 14.19 21.73
CA GLN A 153 -0.74 14.49 22.67
C GLN A 153 -0.65 15.97 23.00
N PHE A 154 -0.75 16.86 22.01
CA PHE A 154 -0.73 18.31 22.22
C PHE A 154 -1.84 18.80 23.14
N VAL A 155 -3.03 18.21 23.05
CA VAL A 155 -4.15 18.52 23.95
C VAL A 155 -3.88 18.05 25.37
N LYS A 156 -3.24 16.89 25.52
CA LYS A 156 -2.93 16.26 26.81
C LYS A 156 -1.73 16.91 27.51
N ASP A 157 -0.61 17.02 26.78
CA ASP A 157 0.64 17.60 27.24
C ASP A 157 1.44 18.10 26.02
N ARG A 158 1.76 19.39 26.01
CA ARG A 158 2.41 20.08 24.89
C ARG A 158 3.92 19.87 24.82
N THR A 159 4.50 19.29 25.85
CA THR A 159 5.96 19.18 26.00
C THR A 159 6.47 17.78 25.72
N SER A 160 5.82 16.79 26.28
CA SER A 160 6.23 15.39 26.14
C SER A 160 5.88 14.83 24.75
N PRO A 161 6.72 13.98 24.18
CA PRO A 161 6.45 13.36 22.90
C PRO A 161 5.22 12.43 22.98
N ALA A 162 4.58 12.17 21.85
CA ALA A 162 3.56 11.15 21.73
C ALA A 162 4.22 9.77 21.78
N ASP A 163 4.01 9.02 22.86
CA ASP A 163 4.64 7.71 23.05
C ASP A 163 4.24 6.72 21.95
N ASP A 164 3.01 6.78 21.44
CA ASP A 164 2.51 5.96 20.35
C ASP A 164 3.25 6.19 19.02
N LEU A 165 4.02 7.27 18.90
CA LEU A 165 4.82 7.61 17.72
C LEU A 165 6.34 7.44 17.91
N ARG A 166 6.79 6.91 19.05
CA ARG A 166 8.24 6.70 19.29
C ARG A 166 8.87 5.69 18.32
N TRP A 167 8.09 4.74 17.84
CA TRP A 167 8.55 3.80 16.81
C TRP A 167 8.89 4.48 15.47
N LEU A 168 8.31 5.66 15.20
CA LEU A 168 8.52 6.45 13.99
C LEU A 168 9.51 7.60 14.24
N PHE A 169 9.35 8.29 15.37
CA PHE A 169 10.12 9.45 15.77
C PHE A 169 10.59 9.32 17.22
N ASP A 170 11.75 8.73 17.43
CA ASP A 170 12.34 8.61 18.77
C ASP A 170 13.11 9.89 19.14
N VAL A 171 12.36 10.94 19.40
CA VAL A 171 12.85 12.28 19.78
C VAL A 171 12.23 12.72 21.10
N PRO A 172 12.92 13.60 21.88
CA PRO A 172 12.52 13.90 23.25
C PRO A 172 11.30 14.77 23.40
N THR A 173 10.88 15.52 22.37
CA THR A 173 9.80 16.49 22.48
C THR A 173 8.73 16.33 21.40
N LEU A 174 7.50 16.78 21.73
CA LEU A 174 6.40 16.83 20.77
C LEU A 174 6.70 17.79 19.60
N ALA A 175 7.43 18.87 19.86
CA ALA A 175 7.80 19.83 18.83
C ALA A 175 8.70 19.19 17.76
N GLU A 176 9.70 18.40 18.18
CA GLU A 176 10.58 17.68 17.27
C GLU A 176 9.81 16.60 16.49
N GLN A 177 8.93 15.82 17.14
CA GLN A 177 8.06 14.88 16.43
C GLN A 177 7.21 15.57 15.38
N SER A 178 6.64 16.73 15.72
CA SER A 178 5.81 17.52 14.79
C SER A 178 6.61 18.05 13.60
N THR A 179 7.87 18.46 13.82
CA THR A 179 8.78 18.89 12.74
C THR A 179 9.08 17.75 11.78
N HIS A 180 9.47 16.60 12.27
CA HIS A 180 9.73 15.42 11.43
C HIS A 180 8.48 14.98 10.64
N CYS A 181 7.32 15.03 11.29
CA CYS A 181 6.05 14.74 10.62
C CYS A 181 5.80 15.73 9.47
N ALA A 182 5.99 17.02 9.70
CA ALA A 182 5.81 18.06 8.69
C ALA A 182 6.76 17.88 7.49
N GLU A 183 8.02 17.51 7.72
CA GLU A 183 9.00 17.21 6.67
C GLU A 183 8.55 16.04 5.79
N ILE A 184 8.07 14.94 6.38
CA ILE A 184 7.54 13.79 5.63
C ILE A 184 6.33 14.22 4.80
N PHE A 185 5.41 14.98 5.38
CA PHE A 185 4.19 15.40 4.70
C PHE A 185 4.47 16.38 3.57
N GLN A 186 5.43 17.29 3.76
CA GLN A 186 5.87 18.20 2.70
C GLN A 186 6.44 17.42 1.52
N LYS A 187 7.32 16.47 1.77
CA LYS A 187 7.89 15.61 0.73
C LYS A 187 6.81 14.78 0.02
N ALA A 188 5.85 14.26 0.77
CA ALA A 188 4.71 13.53 0.19
C ALA A 188 3.90 14.43 -0.75
N ALA A 189 3.58 15.66 -0.33
CA ALA A 189 2.83 16.60 -1.16
C ALA A 189 3.57 16.93 -2.46
N GLU A 190 4.89 17.11 -2.42
CA GLU A 190 5.74 17.34 -3.59
C GLU A 190 5.72 16.13 -4.54
N ASN A 191 5.92 14.93 -4.03
CA ASN A 191 5.87 13.69 -4.80
C ASN A 191 4.51 13.51 -5.48
N TYR A 192 3.42 13.60 -4.72
CA TYR A 192 2.07 13.43 -5.25
C TYR A 192 1.69 14.52 -6.27
N ALA A 193 2.21 15.73 -6.16
CA ALA A 193 2.00 16.75 -7.17
C ALA A 193 2.66 16.40 -8.52
N VAL A 194 3.78 15.68 -8.51
CA VAL A 194 4.42 15.15 -9.74
C VAL A 194 3.56 14.04 -10.32
N TYR A 195 3.18 13.08 -9.50
CA TYR A 195 2.35 11.94 -9.91
C TYR A 195 0.99 12.39 -10.48
N LEU A 196 0.34 13.35 -9.83
CA LEU A 196 -0.93 13.91 -10.31
C LEU A 196 -0.81 14.45 -11.73
N ARG A 197 0.23 15.26 -12.02
CA ARG A 197 0.45 15.78 -13.38
C ARG A 197 0.65 14.69 -14.42
N GLN A 198 1.34 13.60 -14.06
CA GLN A 198 1.50 12.44 -14.95
C GLN A 198 0.14 11.79 -15.25
N CYS A 199 -0.68 11.54 -14.24
CA CYS A 199 -2.00 10.96 -14.41
C CYS A 199 -2.96 11.87 -15.18
N GLU A 200 -2.95 13.18 -14.92
CA GLU A 200 -3.77 14.16 -15.63
C GLU A 200 -3.43 14.20 -17.12
N LYS A 201 -2.15 14.16 -17.47
CA LYS A 201 -1.71 14.08 -18.87
C LYS A 201 -2.27 12.84 -19.55
N THR A 202 -2.06 11.66 -18.98
CA THR A 202 -2.57 10.40 -19.53
C THR A 202 -4.10 10.38 -19.63
N ALA A 203 -4.80 10.94 -18.64
CA ALA A 203 -6.26 11.04 -18.66
C ALA A 203 -6.78 11.97 -19.78
N ALA A 204 -6.08 13.06 -20.06
CA ALA A 204 -6.42 13.97 -21.17
C ALA A 204 -6.28 13.26 -22.52
N GLU A 205 -5.18 12.54 -22.74
CA GLU A 205 -4.94 11.77 -23.95
C GLU A 205 -6.01 10.70 -24.18
N LEU A 206 -6.41 9.97 -23.12
CA LEU A 206 -7.52 9.01 -23.19
C LEU A 206 -8.88 9.64 -23.47
N ALA A 207 -9.11 10.87 -23.01
CA ALA A 207 -10.37 11.56 -23.24
C ALA A 207 -10.51 12.03 -24.69
N GLU A 208 -9.44 12.50 -25.32
CA GLU A 208 -9.43 12.94 -26.72
C GLU A 208 -9.82 11.81 -27.67
N GLU A 209 -9.37 10.58 -27.40
CA GLU A 209 -9.66 9.43 -28.28
C GLU A 209 -11.12 8.94 -28.21
N ARG A 210 -11.85 9.21 -27.13
CA ARG A 210 -13.26 8.82 -27.02
C ARG A 210 -14.19 9.65 -27.93
N PHE A 211 -13.69 10.71 -28.52
CA PHE A 211 -14.43 11.59 -29.41
C PHE A 211 -14.03 11.44 -30.89
N LEU A 212 -13.10 10.54 -31.21
CA LEU A 212 -12.72 10.12 -32.56
C LEU A 212 -13.29 8.75 -32.90
#